data_150b0dc9ce3c38bab48fd3f164d2aaf4
#
_entry.id   150b0dc9ce3c38bab48fd3f164d2aaf4
#
_cell.length_a   1.000
_cell.length_b   1.000
_cell.length_c   1.000
_cell.angle_alpha   90.00
_cell.angle_beta   90.00
_cell.angle_gamma   90.00
#
_symmetry.space_group_name_H-M   'P 1'
#
loop_
_entity.id
_entity.type
_entity.pdbx_description
1 polymer ?
#
loop_
_entity_poly.entity_id
_entity_poly.type
_entity_poly.pdbx_seq_one_letter_code
_entity_poly.pdbx_strand_id
1 'polypeptide(L)'
;RFGTYVPTKTAKLTIEFPKNVTLGYIAFHTDNIEVTLTKKETKKKNIYTWSTENVKGFQSEENSEEPLHFMPHIITYIKSYEENGKEINVLNDVSDLYNWYTSLVDRIDVKNLNTVYSIAEDITKGIDTKKGKAETIFNWVQDNITYVAFEDGLGGFIPRGAASVCEKRYGDCKDMANVLYEMLNHVGIETYRTWIGTRNRPYSYHEVPTP
;
A
#
# COMPACT_ATOMS: atom_id res chain seq x y z
N ARG A 1 -15.24 6.68 -8.20
CA ARG A 1 -16.27 5.78 -8.75
C ARG A 1 -17.35 6.59 -9.45
N PHE A 2 -17.92 6.05 -10.53
CA PHE A 2 -18.99 6.70 -11.31
C PHE A 2 -20.39 6.15 -10.99
N GLY A 3 -20.49 5.11 -10.19
CA GLY A 3 -21.75 4.50 -9.78
C GLY A 3 -21.89 4.41 -8.26
N THR A 4 -23.14 4.25 -7.84
CA THR A 4 -23.55 3.97 -6.46
C THR A 4 -24.67 2.93 -6.47
N TYR A 5 -25.19 2.56 -5.31
CA TYR A 5 -26.35 1.65 -5.21
C TYR A 5 -27.68 2.28 -5.67
N VAL A 6 -27.69 3.59 -5.95
CA VAL A 6 -28.85 4.27 -6.55
C VAL A 6 -28.49 4.76 -7.96
N PRO A 7 -29.49 4.90 -8.88
CA PRO A 7 -29.24 5.44 -10.20
C PRO A 7 -28.63 6.84 -10.13
N THR A 8 -27.58 7.06 -10.90
CA THR A 8 -26.83 8.31 -10.93
C THR A 8 -27.04 9.01 -12.25
N LYS A 9 -27.68 10.19 -12.24
CA LYS A 9 -27.94 10.96 -13.46
C LYS A 9 -26.65 11.47 -14.11
N THR A 10 -25.73 12.00 -13.31
CA THR A 10 -24.43 12.50 -13.79
C THR A 10 -23.37 12.24 -12.72
N ALA A 11 -22.25 11.68 -13.12
CA ALA A 11 -21.07 11.56 -12.29
C ALA A 11 -19.88 12.23 -12.98
N LYS A 12 -19.04 12.94 -12.21
CA LYS A 12 -17.90 13.67 -12.73
C LYS A 12 -16.72 13.57 -11.75
N LEU A 13 -15.54 13.25 -12.30
CA LEU A 13 -14.26 13.33 -11.62
C LEU A 13 -13.39 14.38 -12.32
N THR A 14 -12.94 15.40 -11.60
CA THR A 14 -12.01 16.41 -12.13
C THR A 14 -10.73 16.40 -11.34
N ILE A 15 -9.61 16.28 -12.04
CA ILE A 15 -8.26 16.34 -11.48
C ILE A 15 -7.53 17.52 -12.08
N GLU A 16 -7.02 18.41 -11.23
CA GLU A 16 -6.19 19.53 -11.62
C GLU A 16 -4.75 19.28 -11.11
N PHE A 17 -3.78 19.45 -11.99
CA PHE A 17 -2.38 19.20 -11.66
C PHE A 17 -1.44 20.17 -12.39
N PRO A 18 -0.23 20.44 -11.84
CA PRO A 18 0.77 21.30 -12.47
C PRO A 18 1.20 20.80 -13.84
N LYS A 19 1.67 21.71 -14.71
CA LYS A 19 2.10 21.36 -16.07
C LYS A 19 3.30 20.44 -16.13
N ASN A 20 4.17 20.54 -15.15
CA ASN A 20 5.37 19.70 -15.03
C ASN A 20 5.09 18.31 -14.43
N VAL A 21 3.83 17.95 -14.21
CA VAL A 21 3.42 16.63 -13.70
C VAL A 21 2.80 15.82 -14.83
N THR A 22 3.20 14.57 -14.96
CA THR A 22 2.58 13.56 -15.82
C THR A 22 1.65 12.70 -14.99
N LEU A 23 0.34 12.81 -15.28
CA LEU A 23 -0.70 12.02 -14.61
C LEU A 23 -0.92 10.70 -15.34
N GLY A 24 -0.79 9.58 -14.62
CA GLY A 24 -1.27 8.28 -15.04
C GLY A 24 -2.74 8.10 -14.64
N TYR A 25 -3.50 7.37 -15.44
CA TYR A 25 -4.86 6.96 -15.08
C TYR A 25 -5.23 5.64 -15.74
N ILE A 26 -6.04 4.87 -15.05
CA ILE A 26 -6.55 3.57 -15.52
C ILE A 26 -8.05 3.55 -15.26
N ALA A 27 -8.82 3.13 -16.25
CA ALA A 27 -10.26 2.96 -16.16
C ALA A 27 -10.59 1.48 -15.92
N PHE A 28 -11.45 1.20 -14.96
CA PHE A 28 -11.93 -0.14 -14.65
C PHE A 28 -13.44 -0.22 -14.75
N HIS A 29 -13.94 -1.35 -15.27
CA HIS A 29 -15.36 -1.68 -15.39
C HIS A 29 -16.19 -0.61 -16.13
N THR A 30 -15.57 0.05 -17.13
CA THR A 30 -16.23 1.11 -17.91
C THR A 30 -16.85 0.61 -19.22
N ASP A 31 -16.78 -0.69 -19.53
CA ASP A 31 -17.23 -1.26 -20.81
C ASP A 31 -18.73 -1.10 -21.06
N ASN A 32 -19.51 -1.00 -19.99
CA ASN A 32 -20.98 -0.89 -20.05
C ASN A 32 -21.51 0.54 -19.81
N ILE A 33 -20.62 1.52 -19.72
CA ILE A 33 -20.99 2.93 -19.57
C ILE A 33 -20.08 3.79 -20.45
N GLU A 34 -20.66 4.85 -21.02
CA GLU A 34 -19.86 5.82 -21.75
C GLU A 34 -19.18 6.79 -20.75
N VAL A 35 -17.85 6.75 -20.69
CA VAL A 35 -17.05 7.69 -19.89
C VAL A 35 -16.27 8.60 -20.81
N THR A 36 -16.65 9.86 -20.86
CA THR A 36 -15.98 10.88 -21.68
C THR A 36 -14.85 11.54 -20.89
N LEU A 37 -13.64 11.55 -21.45
CA LEU A 37 -12.51 12.29 -20.91
C LEU A 37 -12.33 13.61 -21.69
N THR A 38 -12.43 14.73 -20.97
CA THR A 38 -12.09 16.06 -21.47
C THR A 38 -10.78 16.53 -20.85
N LYS A 39 -9.82 16.94 -21.68
CA LYS A 39 -8.54 17.52 -21.25
C LYS A 39 -8.51 19.01 -21.58
N LYS A 40 -8.24 19.83 -20.58
CA LYS A 40 -8.08 21.29 -20.74
C LYS A 40 -6.73 21.68 -20.18
N GLU A 41 -6.03 22.52 -20.92
CA GLU A 41 -4.77 23.10 -20.52
C GLU A 41 -4.93 24.60 -20.27
N THR A 42 -4.31 25.09 -19.22
CA THR A 42 -4.23 26.52 -18.87
C THR A 42 -2.76 26.95 -18.79
N LYS A 43 -2.48 28.22 -18.54
CA LYS A 43 -1.09 28.72 -18.39
C LYS A 43 -0.33 28.02 -17.26
N LYS A 44 -1.01 27.56 -16.19
CA LYS A 44 -0.37 27.04 -14.97
C LYS A 44 -0.62 25.57 -14.69
N LYS A 45 -1.70 25.00 -15.22
CA LYS A 45 -2.15 23.66 -14.87
C LYS A 45 -2.87 22.94 -16.01
N ASN A 46 -2.87 21.63 -15.93
CA ASN A 46 -3.71 20.73 -16.70
C ASN A 46 -4.96 20.38 -15.89
N ILE A 47 -6.08 20.17 -16.56
CA ILE A 47 -7.36 19.80 -15.96
C ILE A 47 -7.93 18.63 -16.78
N TYR A 48 -8.03 17.47 -16.15
CA TYR A 48 -8.67 16.30 -16.74
C TYR A 48 -10.01 16.09 -16.06
N THR A 49 -11.07 15.91 -16.88
CA THR A 49 -12.41 15.66 -16.39
C THR A 49 -12.98 14.44 -17.06
N TRP A 50 -13.27 13.41 -16.28
CA TRP A 50 -14.04 12.24 -16.69
C TRP A 50 -15.49 12.47 -16.29
N SER A 51 -16.41 12.23 -17.21
CA SER A 51 -17.85 12.38 -16.97
C SER A 51 -18.63 11.25 -17.60
N THR A 52 -19.72 10.86 -16.96
CA THR A 52 -20.68 9.89 -17.46
C THR A 52 -22.09 10.27 -17.04
N GLU A 53 -23.08 9.77 -17.73
CA GLU A 53 -24.50 10.05 -17.47
C GLU A 53 -25.31 8.78 -17.40
N ASN A 54 -26.47 8.85 -16.73
CA ASN A 54 -27.48 7.81 -16.66
C ASN A 54 -26.94 6.43 -16.24
N VAL A 55 -26.04 6.41 -15.25
CA VAL A 55 -25.50 5.18 -14.68
C VAL A 55 -26.56 4.50 -13.82
N LYS A 56 -26.87 3.25 -14.15
CA LYS A 56 -27.82 2.44 -13.37
C LYS A 56 -27.30 2.21 -11.95
N GLY A 57 -28.20 2.10 -10.98
CA GLY A 57 -27.87 1.69 -9.63
C GLY A 57 -27.38 0.24 -9.60
N PHE A 58 -26.35 -0.02 -8.80
CA PHE A 58 -25.83 -1.36 -8.57
C PHE A 58 -26.60 -2.01 -7.41
N GLN A 59 -26.95 -3.28 -7.56
CA GLN A 59 -27.58 -4.04 -6.47
C GLN A 59 -26.49 -4.59 -5.56
N SER A 60 -26.69 -4.44 -4.26
CA SER A 60 -25.87 -5.11 -3.27
C SER A 60 -26.53 -6.43 -2.89
N GLU A 61 -25.78 -7.50 -2.99
CA GLU A 61 -26.22 -8.83 -2.57
C GLU A 61 -25.42 -9.26 -1.33
N GLU A 62 -25.99 -10.09 -0.49
CA GLU A 62 -25.27 -10.67 0.65
C GLU A 62 -24.08 -11.47 0.15
N ASN A 63 -22.90 -11.24 0.72
CA ASN A 63 -21.62 -11.82 0.31
C ASN A 63 -21.13 -11.43 -1.11
N SER A 64 -21.67 -10.35 -1.70
CA SER A 64 -21.12 -9.81 -2.94
C SER A 64 -19.70 -9.27 -2.74
N GLU A 65 -18.94 -9.23 -3.83
CA GLU A 65 -17.61 -8.61 -3.84
C GLU A 65 -17.69 -7.12 -3.50
N GLU A 66 -16.55 -6.57 -3.07
CA GLU A 66 -16.42 -5.13 -2.80
C GLU A 66 -16.64 -4.30 -4.07
N PRO A 67 -17.17 -3.08 -3.96
CA PRO A 67 -17.53 -2.24 -5.11
C PRO A 67 -16.43 -2.02 -6.15
N LEU A 68 -15.16 -2.08 -5.76
CA LEU A 68 -14.04 -1.93 -6.69
C LEU A 68 -13.92 -3.10 -7.69
N HIS A 69 -14.50 -4.27 -7.39
CA HIS A 69 -14.48 -5.43 -8.28
C HIS A 69 -15.46 -5.32 -9.46
N PHE A 70 -16.48 -4.44 -9.40
CA PHE A 70 -17.51 -4.37 -10.42
C PHE A 70 -18.01 -2.96 -10.76
N MET A 71 -17.84 -1.98 -9.88
CA MET A 71 -18.29 -0.61 -10.16
C MET A 71 -17.33 0.14 -11.07
N PRO A 72 -17.83 0.90 -12.05
CA PRO A 72 -17.00 1.76 -12.90
C PRO A 72 -16.23 2.80 -12.10
N HIS A 73 -14.91 2.83 -12.29
CA HIS A 73 -14.06 3.80 -11.60
C HIS A 73 -12.78 4.14 -12.38
N ILE A 74 -12.17 5.25 -12.01
CA ILE A 74 -10.85 5.67 -12.48
C ILE A 74 -9.91 5.70 -11.29
N ILE A 75 -8.73 5.12 -11.47
CA ILE A 75 -7.58 5.30 -10.57
C ILE A 75 -6.64 6.27 -11.25
N THR A 76 -6.18 7.27 -10.49
CA THR A 76 -5.21 8.25 -10.95
C THR A 76 -3.98 8.24 -10.05
N TYR A 77 -2.80 8.40 -10.65
CA TYR A 77 -1.52 8.43 -9.95
C TYR A 77 -0.53 9.34 -10.69
N ILE A 78 0.49 9.81 -9.99
CA ILE A 78 1.57 10.61 -10.60
C ILE A 78 2.59 9.63 -11.19
N LYS A 79 2.77 9.66 -12.52
CA LYS A 79 3.80 8.89 -13.21
C LYS A 79 5.17 9.48 -12.98
N SER A 80 5.29 10.77 -13.29
CA SER A 80 6.53 11.52 -13.24
C SER A 80 6.27 13.01 -13.06
N TYR A 81 7.31 13.75 -12.73
CA TYR A 81 7.30 15.20 -12.81
C TYR A 81 8.65 15.72 -13.33
N GLU A 82 8.63 16.93 -13.90
CA GLU A 82 9.83 17.60 -14.35
C GLU A 82 10.33 18.60 -13.29
N GLU A 83 11.61 18.49 -12.93
CA GLU A 83 12.29 19.41 -12.03
C GLU A 83 13.68 19.76 -12.60
N ASN A 84 13.98 21.05 -12.76
CA ASN A 84 15.24 21.57 -13.31
C ASN A 84 15.60 20.94 -14.69
N GLY A 85 14.61 20.72 -15.56
CA GLY A 85 14.80 20.12 -16.89
C GLY A 85 15.08 18.61 -16.88
N LYS A 86 14.88 17.94 -15.75
CA LYS A 86 14.97 16.49 -15.59
C LYS A 86 13.61 15.90 -15.30
N GLU A 87 13.24 14.83 -15.98
CA GLU A 87 12.10 14.00 -15.63
C GLU A 87 12.46 13.09 -14.44
N ILE A 88 11.62 13.12 -13.42
CA ILE A 88 11.74 12.30 -12.20
C ILE A 88 10.54 11.38 -12.16
N ASN A 89 10.79 10.08 -12.27
CA ASN A 89 9.76 9.06 -12.11
C ASN A 89 9.27 9.01 -10.65
N VAL A 90 7.97 8.79 -10.47
CA VAL A 90 7.33 8.64 -9.15
C VAL A 90 6.73 7.26 -9.03
N LEU A 91 5.72 6.94 -9.86
CA LEU A 91 5.04 5.66 -9.91
C LEU A 91 4.72 5.33 -11.37
N ASN A 92 5.71 5.38 -12.27
CA ASN A 92 5.49 5.09 -13.68
C ASN A 92 5.22 3.60 -13.91
N ASP A 93 5.87 2.74 -13.12
CA ASP A 93 5.68 1.29 -13.13
C ASP A 93 5.93 0.67 -11.74
N VAL A 94 5.83 -0.65 -11.65
CA VAL A 94 6.04 -1.39 -10.41
C VAL A 94 7.46 -1.28 -9.87
N SER A 95 8.45 -1.05 -10.72
CA SER A 95 9.85 -0.88 -10.29
C SER A 95 10.02 0.43 -9.52
N ASP A 96 9.36 1.50 -9.96
CA ASP A 96 9.34 2.77 -9.23
C ASP A 96 8.68 2.60 -7.85
N LEU A 97 7.58 1.83 -7.77
CA LEU A 97 6.94 1.51 -6.50
C LEU A 97 7.89 0.75 -5.55
N TYR A 98 8.64 -0.23 -6.07
CA TYR A 98 9.63 -0.97 -5.29
C TYR A 98 10.79 -0.08 -4.83
N ASN A 99 11.30 0.79 -5.71
CA ASN A 99 12.35 1.75 -5.36
C ASN A 99 11.88 2.70 -4.26
N TRP A 100 10.66 3.21 -4.37
CA TRP A 100 10.07 4.04 -3.33
C TRP A 100 9.95 3.28 -2.00
N TYR A 101 9.40 2.06 -2.02
CA TYR A 101 9.29 1.21 -0.82
C TYR A 101 10.66 0.93 -0.19
N THR A 102 11.66 0.56 -0.99
CA THR A 102 13.02 0.34 -0.51
C THR A 102 13.57 1.58 0.19
N SER A 103 13.34 2.77 -0.36
CA SER A 103 13.76 4.02 0.26
C SER A 103 13.14 4.29 1.62
N LEU A 104 11.96 3.71 1.91
CA LEU A 104 11.31 3.76 3.22
C LEU A 104 11.90 2.72 4.18
N VAL A 105 12.14 1.51 3.70
CA VAL A 105 12.77 0.43 4.48
C VAL A 105 14.17 0.82 4.93
N ASP A 106 14.93 1.51 4.09
CA ASP A 106 16.29 2.02 4.42
C ASP A 106 16.30 3.05 5.58
N ARG A 107 15.13 3.59 5.94
CA ARG A 107 14.98 4.52 7.07
C ARG A 107 14.67 3.83 8.40
N ILE A 108 14.49 2.52 8.40
CA ILE A 108 14.22 1.78 9.65
C ILE A 108 15.40 1.91 10.58
N ASP A 109 15.15 2.24 11.84
CA ASP A 109 16.19 2.26 12.86
C ASP A 109 16.61 0.83 13.22
N VAL A 110 17.85 0.49 12.91
CA VAL A 110 18.47 -0.82 13.17
C VAL A 110 19.39 -0.82 14.39
N LYS A 111 19.31 0.19 15.25
CA LYS A 111 20.10 0.25 16.48
C LYS A 111 19.59 -0.75 17.53
N ASN A 112 20.50 -1.20 18.37
CA ASN A 112 20.22 -2.07 19.52
C ASN A 112 19.54 -3.41 19.18
N LEU A 113 19.72 -3.94 17.97
CA LEU A 113 19.12 -5.21 17.54
C LEU A 113 19.58 -6.40 18.41
N ASN A 114 20.70 -6.30 19.13
CA ASN A 114 21.17 -7.36 20.03
C ASN A 114 20.12 -7.77 21.07
N THR A 115 19.28 -6.84 21.55
CA THR A 115 18.20 -7.16 22.48
C THR A 115 17.11 -8.02 21.82
N VAL A 116 16.79 -7.74 20.56
CA VAL A 116 15.82 -8.51 19.75
C VAL A 116 16.38 -9.91 19.45
N TYR A 117 17.67 -9.98 19.13
CA TYR A 117 18.37 -11.22 18.83
C TYR A 117 18.47 -12.14 20.04
N SER A 118 18.79 -11.60 21.22
CA SER A 118 18.82 -12.38 22.47
C SER A 118 17.44 -12.96 22.80
N ILE A 119 16.35 -12.21 22.59
CA ILE A 119 15.00 -12.72 22.79
C ILE A 119 14.76 -13.89 21.81
N ALA A 120 15.09 -13.73 20.52
CA ALA A 120 14.89 -14.77 19.52
C ALA A 120 15.66 -16.04 19.84
N GLU A 121 16.93 -15.93 20.28
CA GLU A 121 17.76 -17.05 20.71
C GLU A 121 17.16 -17.78 21.91
N ASP A 122 16.76 -17.02 22.94
CA ASP A 122 16.24 -17.60 24.19
C ASP A 122 14.94 -18.38 23.96
N ILE A 123 13.99 -17.83 23.19
CA ILE A 123 12.70 -18.49 22.94
C ILE A 123 12.79 -19.65 21.96
N THR A 124 13.82 -19.70 21.11
CA THR A 124 14.02 -20.79 20.14
C THR A 124 15.04 -21.82 20.60
N LYS A 125 15.57 -21.69 21.81
CA LYS A 125 16.55 -22.62 22.38
C LYS A 125 16.00 -24.05 22.45
N GLY A 126 16.72 -24.99 21.86
CA GLY A 126 16.34 -26.39 21.83
C GLY A 126 15.29 -26.74 20.77
N ILE A 127 14.93 -25.81 19.89
CA ILE A 127 14.03 -26.06 18.75
C ILE A 127 14.86 -26.22 17.48
N ASP A 128 14.87 -27.43 16.92
CA ASP A 128 15.72 -27.77 15.78
C ASP A 128 15.12 -27.43 14.43
N THR A 129 13.76 -27.37 14.32
CA THR A 129 13.09 -27.18 13.04
C THR A 129 12.82 -25.71 12.74
N LYS A 130 13.03 -25.28 11.48
CA LYS A 130 12.67 -23.92 11.02
C LYS A 130 11.20 -23.59 11.31
N LYS A 131 10.30 -24.55 11.07
CA LYS A 131 8.87 -24.36 11.34
C LYS A 131 8.61 -24.09 12.83
N GLY A 132 9.16 -24.91 13.72
CA GLY A 132 9.00 -24.72 15.17
C GLY A 132 9.55 -23.38 15.66
N LYS A 133 10.73 -22.97 15.16
CA LYS A 133 11.29 -21.64 15.46
C LYS A 133 10.37 -20.53 14.98
N ALA A 134 9.84 -20.62 13.75
CA ALA A 134 8.94 -19.63 13.18
C ALA A 134 7.63 -19.51 13.97
N GLU A 135 7.01 -20.63 14.33
CA GLU A 135 5.80 -20.66 15.16
C GLU A 135 6.03 -20.06 16.54
N THR A 136 7.16 -20.37 17.18
CA THR A 136 7.51 -19.83 18.50
C THR A 136 7.72 -18.31 18.44
N ILE A 137 8.46 -17.81 17.45
CA ILE A 137 8.69 -16.37 17.28
C ILE A 137 7.37 -15.67 16.98
N PHE A 138 6.55 -16.22 16.10
CA PHE A 138 5.26 -15.64 15.76
C PHE A 138 4.34 -15.51 16.99
N ASN A 139 4.22 -16.58 17.77
CA ASN A 139 3.42 -16.60 19.00
C ASN A 139 3.97 -15.59 20.01
N TRP A 140 5.32 -15.53 20.17
CA TRP A 140 5.93 -14.55 21.07
C TRP A 140 5.56 -13.11 20.68
N VAL A 141 5.61 -12.77 19.38
CA VAL A 141 5.22 -11.42 18.90
C VAL A 141 3.76 -11.15 19.21
N GLN A 142 2.85 -12.12 18.94
CA GLN A 142 1.43 -11.97 19.26
C GLN A 142 1.16 -11.75 20.75
N ASP A 143 1.85 -12.49 21.61
CA ASP A 143 1.62 -12.47 23.07
C ASP A 143 2.28 -11.29 23.76
N ASN A 144 3.33 -10.71 23.17
CA ASN A 144 4.18 -9.71 23.82
C ASN A 144 4.10 -8.31 23.22
N ILE A 145 3.52 -8.14 22.02
CA ILE A 145 3.40 -6.84 21.36
C ILE A 145 1.91 -6.51 21.19
N THR A 146 1.46 -5.48 21.89
CA THR A 146 0.07 -4.98 21.75
C THR A 146 -0.06 -4.22 20.44
N TYR A 147 -1.08 -4.56 19.64
CA TYR A 147 -1.36 -3.85 18.41
C TYR A 147 -1.92 -2.44 18.71
N VAL A 148 -1.21 -1.42 18.24
CA VAL A 148 -1.65 -0.02 18.29
C VAL A 148 -1.33 0.63 16.96
N ALA A 149 -2.34 1.03 16.18
CA ALA A 149 -2.17 1.67 14.89
C ALA A 149 -1.54 3.08 15.02
N PHE A 150 -0.48 3.32 14.27
CA PHE A 150 0.19 4.62 14.13
C PHE A 150 0.36 4.90 12.63
N GLU A 151 -0.61 5.54 12.03
CA GLU A 151 -0.66 5.76 10.58
C GLU A 151 -0.53 7.26 10.23
N ASP A 152 0.22 8.03 11.01
CA ASP A 152 0.40 9.46 10.77
C ASP A 152 1.52 9.71 9.73
N GLY A 153 1.14 10.28 8.60
CA GLY A 153 2.04 10.64 7.50
C GLY A 153 2.90 9.46 7.01
N LEU A 154 4.20 9.66 6.89
CA LEU A 154 5.15 8.60 6.50
C LEU A 154 5.26 7.48 7.55
N GLY A 155 4.84 7.73 8.78
CA GLY A 155 4.74 6.70 9.82
C GLY A 155 3.74 5.59 9.49
N GLY A 156 2.81 5.81 8.56
CA GLY A 156 1.96 4.76 8.00
C GLY A 156 2.71 3.75 7.12
N PHE A 157 3.90 4.10 6.63
CA PHE A 157 4.67 3.27 5.71
C PHE A 157 6.01 2.79 6.30
N ILE A 158 6.66 3.58 7.14
CA ILE A 158 7.98 3.25 7.71
C ILE A 158 7.80 2.49 9.02
N PRO A 159 8.24 1.21 9.11
CA PRO A 159 8.25 0.48 10.36
C PRO A 159 9.16 1.16 11.39
N ARG A 160 8.77 1.11 12.65
CA ARG A 160 9.67 1.48 13.76
C ARG A 160 10.74 0.41 13.96
N GLY A 161 11.89 0.80 14.51
CA GLY A 161 12.96 -0.13 14.80
C GLY A 161 12.53 -1.25 15.75
N ALA A 162 12.89 -2.50 15.42
CA ALA A 162 12.45 -3.69 16.14
C ALA A 162 12.81 -3.64 17.63
N ALA A 163 13.98 -3.11 18.00
CA ALA A 163 14.40 -2.93 19.38
C ALA A 163 13.44 -2.02 20.16
N SER A 164 13.03 -0.90 19.58
CA SER A 164 12.06 0.02 20.21
C SER A 164 10.68 -0.60 20.39
N VAL A 165 10.22 -1.40 19.42
CA VAL A 165 8.96 -2.13 19.50
C VAL A 165 8.99 -3.18 20.59
N CYS A 166 10.07 -3.96 20.67
CA CYS A 166 10.27 -4.98 21.73
C CYS A 166 10.34 -4.35 23.13
N GLU A 167 11.02 -3.21 23.27
CA GLU A 167 11.13 -2.48 24.53
C GLU A 167 9.78 -1.93 25.01
N LYS A 168 9.05 -1.27 24.10
CA LYS A 168 7.79 -0.60 24.41
C LYS A 168 6.58 -1.52 24.45
N ARG A 169 6.69 -2.74 23.91
CA ARG A 169 5.65 -3.75 23.88
C ARG A 169 4.39 -3.34 23.12
N TYR A 170 4.49 -2.41 22.14
CA TYR A 170 3.39 -2.07 21.25
C TYR A 170 3.89 -1.67 19.85
N GLY A 171 3.09 -1.92 18.84
CA GLY A 171 3.35 -1.60 17.45
C GLY A 171 2.13 -1.88 16.57
N ASP A 172 2.16 -1.41 15.33
CA ASP A 172 1.17 -1.77 14.34
C ASP A 172 1.62 -2.94 13.45
N CYS A 173 0.86 -3.24 12.38
CA CYS A 173 1.12 -4.39 11.51
C CYS A 173 2.53 -4.39 10.91
N LYS A 174 3.02 -3.25 10.42
CA LYS A 174 4.36 -3.14 9.83
C LYS A 174 5.47 -3.23 10.87
N ASP A 175 5.23 -2.73 12.09
CA ASP A 175 6.18 -2.80 13.20
C ASP A 175 6.35 -4.24 13.69
N MET A 176 5.23 -4.97 13.87
CA MET A 176 5.25 -6.38 14.23
C MET A 176 5.91 -7.23 13.13
N ALA A 177 5.62 -6.93 11.86
CA ALA A 177 6.28 -7.58 10.73
C ALA A 177 7.80 -7.31 10.72
N ASN A 178 8.24 -6.11 11.12
CA ASN A 178 9.65 -5.78 11.24
C ASN A 178 10.33 -6.57 12.38
N VAL A 179 9.68 -6.72 13.54
CA VAL A 179 10.17 -7.56 14.63
C VAL A 179 10.32 -9.02 14.17
N LEU A 180 9.30 -9.56 13.50
CA LEU A 180 9.33 -10.90 12.92
C LEU A 180 10.49 -11.07 11.93
N TYR A 181 10.67 -10.09 11.03
CA TYR A 181 11.76 -10.09 10.06
C TYR A 181 13.14 -10.17 10.74
N GLU A 182 13.40 -9.34 11.75
CA GLU A 182 14.67 -9.33 12.45
C GLU A 182 14.92 -10.64 13.23
N MET A 183 13.93 -11.12 13.97
CA MET A 183 14.06 -12.34 14.76
C MET A 183 14.24 -13.59 13.87
N LEU A 184 13.44 -13.74 12.81
CA LEU A 184 13.49 -14.91 11.94
C LEU A 184 14.80 -14.99 11.16
N ASN A 185 15.25 -13.87 10.58
CA ASN A 185 16.54 -13.86 9.88
C ASN A 185 17.70 -14.17 10.82
N HIS A 186 17.67 -13.66 12.05
CA HIS A 186 18.70 -13.92 13.03
C HIS A 186 18.83 -15.42 13.38
N VAL A 187 17.72 -16.14 13.49
CA VAL A 187 17.75 -17.60 13.77
C VAL A 187 17.91 -18.48 12.51
N GLY A 188 18.28 -17.87 11.37
CA GLY A 188 18.60 -18.56 10.11
C GLY A 188 17.40 -18.95 9.26
N ILE A 189 16.28 -18.24 9.39
CA ILE A 189 15.10 -18.36 8.54
C ILE A 189 15.04 -17.15 7.62
N GLU A 190 15.30 -17.38 6.33
CA GLU A 190 15.23 -16.33 5.30
C GLU A 190 13.80 -15.79 5.21
N THR A 191 13.64 -14.48 5.38
CA THR A 191 12.36 -13.78 5.36
C THR A 191 12.48 -12.44 4.65
N TYR A 192 11.34 -11.97 4.14
CA TYR A 192 11.24 -10.71 3.38
C TYR A 192 10.09 -9.86 3.93
N ARG A 193 10.31 -8.55 3.98
CA ARG A 193 9.24 -7.59 4.23
C ARG A 193 8.39 -7.48 2.96
N THR A 194 7.10 -7.75 3.06
CA THR A 194 6.22 -7.81 1.90
C THR A 194 4.92 -7.07 2.18
N TRP A 195 4.50 -6.24 1.23
CA TRP A 195 3.15 -5.71 1.23
C TRP A 195 2.19 -6.73 0.64
N ILE A 196 1.02 -6.86 1.25
CA ILE A 196 -0.07 -7.67 0.73
C ILE A 196 -1.29 -6.79 0.47
N GLY A 197 -1.94 -6.98 -0.67
CA GLY A 197 -3.24 -6.40 -0.96
C GLY A 197 -4.34 -7.12 -0.16
N THR A 198 -5.30 -6.36 0.34
CA THR A 198 -6.52 -6.92 0.93
C THR A 198 -7.51 -7.31 -0.18
N ARG A 199 -8.49 -8.16 0.13
CA ARG A 199 -9.49 -8.64 -0.85
C ARG A 199 -10.34 -7.56 -1.50
N ASN A 200 -10.38 -6.37 -0.93
CA ASN A 200 -11.10 -5.22 -1.49
C ASN A 200 -10.30 -4.45 -2.57
N ARG A 201 -9.07 -4.88 -2.90
CA ARG A 201 -8.27 -4.36 -4.01
C ARG A 201 -8.15 -5.41 -5.12
N PRO A 202 -8.88 -5.27 -6.25
CA PRO A 202 -8.95 -6.28 -7.30
C PRO A 202 -7.77 -6.26 -8.30
N TYR A 203 -6.80 -5.36 -8.16
CA TYR A 203 -5.71 -5.20 -9.10
C TYR A 203 -4.36 -5.50 -8.47
N SER A 204 -3.44 -6.02 -9.29
CA SER A 204 -2.04 -6.19 -8.92
C SER A 204 -1.27 -4.86 -8.99
N TYR A 205 -0.11 -4.81 -8.35
CA TYR A 205 0.79 -3.65 -8.47
C TYR A 205 1.37 -3.47 -9.88
N HIS A 206 1.35 -4.51 -10.74
CA HIS A 206 1.71 -4.37 -12.15
C HIS A 206 0.66 -3.62 -12.96
N GLU A 207 -0.63 -3.77 -12.60
CA GLU A 207 -1.73 -3.04 -13.23
C GLU A 207 -1.83 -1.62 -12.68
N VAL A 208 -1.70 -1.48 -11.36
CA VAL A 208 -1.83 -0.19 -10.65
C VAL A 208 -0.62 -0.02 -9.73
N PRO A 209 0.47 0.65 -10.18
CA PRO A 209 1.71 0.78 -9.41
C PRO A 209 1.60 1.83 -8.29
N THR A 210 0.64 1.66 -7.39
CA THR A 210 0.40 2.58 -6.25
C THR A 210 0.07 1.78 -5.00
N PRO A 211 0.56 2.22 -3.81
CA PRO A 211 0.32 1.56 -2.54
C PRO A 211 -1.14 1.62 -2.10
#